data_4f4452acedb74fae15169963206996a8
#
_entry.id   4f4452acedb74fae15169963206996a8
#
_cell.length_a   1.000
_cell.length_b   1.000
_cell.length_c   1.000
_cell.angle_alpha   90.00
_cell.angle_beta   90.00
_cell.angle_gamma   90.00
#
_symmetry.space_group_name_H-M   'P 1'
#
loop_
_entity.id
_entity.type
_entity.pdbx_description
1 polymer ?
#
loop_
_entity_poly.entity_id
_entity_poly.type
_entity_poly.pdbx_seq_one_letter_code
_entity_poly.pdbx_strand_id
1 'polypeptide(L)'
;METHLAERFLNTPDGEVAERILRACVHCGFCTATCPTYQILGDEQDSPRGRIYLMKQVLEGATPTLSTLRHLDRCLTCRNCESTCPSGVHYSRLLDIGRRVVASEVRRPRGEAIGRSVLHRLISHKPLFDSLMKIGRVARPLLPAALQAKIPRVHVPIGKWPTQTHARKILMLNNCVQEGMLPAVDKATARVLDRLGIQAIIERKSGCCGSLPYHMDDEAGGLADVRRNIDAWWPHIEQGLEAIVINISGCSAMVKDYGYLMRLDPAYAEKAARISAMTFDLSEWLARELGSRRPKTALPTQRLVFHPPCTLQHAQKIRGVVEAMLTTWGAELQPIQESHLCCGSAGAYSVLQPELSQKLRSRKLSNLERHQPEVILSANVGCIGHLGGGTQTPVMHWIEWMEQRLLAGGVTDERIEMPEMAPYTHEEGASARNTLK
;
A
#
# COMPACT_ATOMS: atom_id res chain seq x y z
N MET A 1 24.46 -13.77 -7.49
CA MET A 1 25.03 -13.79 -8.87
C MET A 1 26.31 -12.98 -8.88
N GLU A 2 27.30 -13.39 -9.67
CA GLU A 2 28.44 -12.53 -9.97
C GLU A 2 27.95 -11.28 -10.72
N THR A 3 28.50 -10.11 -10.36
CA THR A 3 28.01 -8.81 -10.86
C THR A 3 29.20 -7.87 -11.03
N HIS A 4 29.27 -7.25 -12.21
CA HIS A 4 30.30 -6.28 -12.59
C HIS A 4 29.61 -4.99 -13.03
N LEU A 5 29.37 -4.08 -12.07
CA LEU A 5 28.69 -2.82 -12.38
C LEU A 5 29.52 -1.95 -13.34
N ALA A 6 28.85 -1.27 -14.26
CA ALA A 6 29.46 -0.25 -15.10
C ALA A 6 30.00 0.92 -14.27
N GLU A 7 31.06 1.59 -14.73
CA GLU A 7 31.78 2.66 -14.01
C GLU A 7 30.84 3.73 -13.43
N ARG A 8 29.78 4.10 -14.17
CA ARG A 8 28.81 5.11 -13.75
C ARG A 8 27.99 4.75 -12.49
N PHE A 9 27.97 3.49 -12.09
CA PHE A 9 27.30 2.99 -10.89
C PHE A 9 28.26 2.65 -9.76
N LEU A 10 29.57 2.54 -10.05
CA LEU A 10 30.57 2.25 -9.02
C LEU A 10 30.62 3.39 -8.00
N ASN A 11 30.71 3.02 -6.72
CA ASN A 11 30.79 3.97 -5.59
C ASN A 11 29.62 4.95 -5.50
N THR A 12 28.46 4.61 -6.09
CA THR A 12 27.23 5.36 -5.90
C THR A 12 26.31 4.66 -4.91
N PRO A 13 25.52 5.39 -4.11
CA PRO A 13 24.58 4.80 -3.14
C PRO A 13 23.63 3.77 -3.77
N ASP A 14 23.16 4.02 -4.98
CA ASP A 14 22.29 3.11 -5.71
C ASP A 14 23.02 1.90 -6.25
N GLY A 15 24.25 2.09 -6.73
CA GLY A 15 25.11 0.99 -7.19
C GLY A 15 25.44 0.02 -6.06
N GLU A 16 25.82 0.52 -4.89
CA GLU A 16 26.09 -0.31 -3.70
C GLU A 16 24.86 -1.14 -3.26
N VAL A 17 23.68 -0.50 -3.26
CA VAL A 17 22.42 -1.20 -2.95
C VAL A 17 22.12 -2.25 -4.01
N ALA A 18 22.21 -1.89 -5.29
CA ALA A 18 21.93 -2.80 -6.40
C ALA A 18 22.89 -4.00 -6.41
N GLU A 19 24.19 -3.77 -6.22
CA GLU A 19 25.21 -4.84 -6.19
C GLU A 19 24.93 -5.85 -5.07
N ARG A 20 24.68 -5.36 -3.85
CA ARG A 20 24.34 -6.21 -2.71
C ARG A 20 23.12 -7.08 -2.98
N ILE A 21 22.05 -6.50 -3.57
CA ILE A 21 20.82 -7.22 -3.89
C ILE A 21 21.06 -8.25 -5.00
N LEU A 22 21.80 -7.88 -6.05
CA LEU A 22 22.13 -8.77 -7.15
C LEU A 22 22.98 -9.96 -6.67
N ARG A 23 23.95 -9.72 -5.79
CA ARG A 23 24.78 -10.79 -5.20
C ARG A 23 23.99 -11.73 -4.29
N ALA A 24 22.96 -11.22 -3.58
CA ALA A 24 22.08 -12.05 -2.76
C ALA A 24 21.21 -13.01 -3.59
N CYS A 25 20.90 -12.68 -4.85
CA CYS A 25 20.06 -13.52 -5.70
C CYS A 25 20.82 -14.74 -6.24
N VAL A 26 20.39 -15.95 -5.89
CA VAL A 26 20.94 -17.22 -6.38
C VAL A 26 20.16 -17.82 -7.55
N HIS A 27 19.21 -17.08 -8.13
CA HIS A 27 18.40 -17.50 -9.29
C HIS A 27 17.60 -18.80 -9.12
N CYS A 28 17.27 -19.21 -7.89
CA CYS A 28 16.59 -20.49 -7.60
C CYS A 28 15.18 -20.62 -8.18
N GLY A 29 14.50 -19.50 -8.49
CA GLY A 29 13.18 -19.50 -9.12
C GLY A 29 11.98 -19.58 -8.17
N PHE A 30 12.11 -19.70 -6.85
CA PHE A 30 10.98 -19.73 -5.91
C PHE A 30 10.02 -18.51 -6.08
N CYS A 31 10.57 -17.35 -6.43
CA CYS A 31 9.79 -16.15 -6.66
C CYS A 31 8.84 -16.23 -7.87
N THR A 32 9.08 -17.15 -8.82
CA THR A 32 8.21 -17.30 -10.01
C THR A 32 6.85 -17.90 -9.64
N ALA A 33 6.82 -18.83 -8.70
CA ALA A 33 5.59 -19.50 -8.24
C ALA A 33 4.59 -18.53 -7.60
N THR A 34 5.05 -17.40 -7.07
CA THR A 34 4.19 -16.41 -6.41
C THR A 34 4.01 -15.12 -7.22
N CYS A 35 4.67 -15.01 -8.37
CA CYS A 35 4.57 -13.81 -9.21
C CYS A 35 3.30 -13.80 -10.06
N PRO A 36 2.36 -12.87 -9.83
CA PRO A 36 1.09 -12.86 -10.54
C PRO A 36 1.23 -12.58 -12.05
N THR A 37 2.21 -11.77 -12.46
CA THR A 37 2.43 -11.49 -13.89
C THR A 37 3.04 -12.68 -14.62
N TYR A 38 3.99 -13.37 -14.00
CA TYR A 38 4.54 -14.60 -14.56
C TYR A 38 3.47 -15.70 -14.70
N GLN A 39 2.64 -15.87 -13.68
CA GLN A 39 1.56 -16.90 -13.72
C GLN A 39 0.52 -16.64 -14.83
N ILE A 40 0.32 -15.38 -15.26
CA ILE A 40 -0.60 -15.04 -16.34
C ILE A 40 0.06 -15.13 -17.72
N LEU A 41 1.31 -14.68 -17.83
CA LEU A 41 1.98 -14.51 -19.11
C LEU A 41 2.85 -15.70 -19.51
N GLY A 42 3.38 -16.45 -18.55
CA GLY A 42 4.35 -17.53 -18.79
C GLY A 42 5.71 -17.05 -19.33
N ASP A 43 5.92 -15.73 -19.41
CA ASP A 43 7.15 -15.15 -19.92
C ASP A 43 8.16 -14.95 -18.78
N GLU A 44 9.35 -15.52 -18.95
CA GLU A 44 10.41 -15.44 -17.94
C GLU A 44 10.84 -14.00 -17.66
N GLN A 45 10.86 -13.14 -18.66
CA GLN A 45 11.19 -11.71 -18.49
C GLN A 45 10.14 -10.94 -17.67
N ASP A 46 8.92 -11.47 -17.54
CA ASP A 46 7.88 -10.97 -16.67
C ASP A 46 7.88 -11.61 -15.27
N SER A 47 8.87 -12.48 -14.98
CA SER A 47 9.14 -13.05 -13.67
C SER A 47 10.05 -12.13 -12.82
N PRO A 48 10.08 -12.29 -11.48
CA PRO A 48 11.00 -11.49 -10.65
C PRO A 48 12.47 -11.77 -10.98
N ARG A 49 12.88 -13.03 -11.17
CA ARG A 49 14.26 -13.38 -11.51
C ARG A 49 14.64 -12.89 -12.91
N GLY A 50 13.73 -12.97 -13.88
CA GLY A 50 13.94 -12.45 -15.23
C GLY A 50 14.12 -10.92 -15.21
N ARG A 51 13.30 -10.20 -14.44
CA ARG A 51 13.47 -8.74 -14.24
C ARG A 51 14.76 -8.41 -13.51
N ILE A 52 15.18 -9.20 -12.52
CA ILE A 52 16.51 -9.05 -11.88
C ILE A 52 17.62 -9.18 -12.92
N TYR A 53 17.51 -10.14 -13.83
CA TYR A 53 18.49 -10.33 -14.89
C TYR A 53 18.51 -9.17 -15.87
N LEU A 54 17.35 -8.65 -16.29
CA LEU A 54 17.27 -7.46 -17.14
C LEU A 54 17.92 -6.23 -16.48
N MET A 55 17.61 -6.00 -15.19
CA MET A 55 18.22 -4.90 -14.45
C MET A 55 19.72 -5.08 -14.26
N LYS A 56 20.18 -6.31 -14.01
CA LYS A 56 21.61 -6.64 -13.94
C LYS A 56 22.32 -6.26 -15.24
N GLN A 57 21.80 -6.68 -16.39
CA GLN A 57 22.40 -6.34 -17.69
C GLN A 57 22.54 -4.82 -17.89
N VAL A 58 21.50 -4.05 -17.57
CA VAL A 58 21.52 -2.58 -17.68
C VAL A 58 22.55 -1.97 -16.74
N LEU A 59 22.62 -2.45 -15.50
CA LEU A 59 23.59 -1.96 -14.51
C LEU A 59 25.03 -2.36 -14.83
N GLU A 60 25.23 -3.41 -15.63
CA GLU A 60 26.52 -3.84 -16.19
C GLU A 60 26.89 -3.14 -17.51
N GLY A 61 26.06 -2.20 -17.97
CA GLY A 61 26.36 -1.34 -19.12
C GLY A 61 25.62 -1.69 -20.42
N ALA A 62 24.74 -2.70 -20.43
CA ALA A 62 23.89 -2.96 -21.59
C ALA A 62 22.88 -1.84 -21.81
N THR A 63 22.69 -1.42 -23.05
CA THR A 63 21.68 -0.41 -23.40
C THR A 63 20.27 -0.96 -23.25
N PRO A 64 19.42 -0.37 -22.40
CA PRO A 64 18.04 -0.81 -22.23
C PRO A 64 17.19 -0.50 -23.48
N THR A 65 16.14 -1.31 -23.67
CA THR A 65 15.25 -1.20 -24.81
C THR A 65 13.80 -0.91 -24.36
N LEU A 66 12.91 -0.60 -25.31
CA LEU A 66 11.47 -0.52 -25.04
C LEU A 66 10.90 -1.84 -24.49
N SER A 67 11.49 -2.99 -24.86
CA SER A 67 11.13 -4.29 -24.28
C SER A 67 11.50 -4.36 -22.81
N THR A 68 12.74 -3.96 -22.46
CA THR A 68 13.19 -3.86 -21.07
C THR A 68 12.24 -3.01 -20.24
N LEU A 69 11.92 -1.81 -20.72
CA LEU A 69 10.98 -0.90 -20.06
C LEU A 69 9.61 -1.55 -19.86
N ARG A 70 9.07 -2.23 -20.87
CA ARG A 70 7.76 -2.90 -20.82
C ARG A 70 7.71 -4.00 -19.77
N HIS A 71 8.74 -4.84 -19.68
CA HIS A 71 8.79 -5.90 -18.67
C HIS A 71 8.88 -5.35 -17.25
N LEU A 72 9.62 -4.27 -17.02
CA LEU A 72 9.66 -3.59 -15.73
C LEU A 72 8.31 -2.92 -15.38
N ASP A 73 7.64 -2.28 -16.35
CA ASP A 73 6.33 -1.64 -16.16
C ASP A 73 5.21 -2.63 -15.81
N ARG A 74 5.30 -3.87 -16.29
CA ARG A 74 4.35 -4.93 -15.97
C ARG A 74 4.46 -5.44 -14.53
N CYS A 75 5.49 -5.06 -13.77
CA CYS A 75 5.57 -5.42 -12.38
C CYS A 75 4.57 -4.63 -11.53
N LEU A 76 3.78 -5.33 -10.73
CA LEU A 76 2.78 -4.77 -9.80
C LEU A 76 3.38 -4.14 -8.54
N THR A 77 4.67 -4.29 -8.32
CA THR A 77 5.33 -3.87 -7.07
C THR A 77 4.68 -4.48 -5.81
N CYS A 78 4.10 -5.67 -5.93
CA CYS A 78 3.35 -6.33 -4.86
C CYS A 78 4.23 -6.96 -3.77
N ARG A 79 5.54 -7.09 -3.99
CA ARG A 79 6.56 -7.63 -3.07
C ARG A 79 6.33 -9.08 -2.61
N ASN A 80 5.42 -9.83 -3.26
CA ASN A 80 5.16 -11.23 -2.93
C ASN A 80 6.42 -12.10 -3.14
N CYS A 81 7.21 -11.78 -4.16
CA CYS A 81 8.49 -12.42 -4.44
C CYS A 81 9.53 -12.24 -3.31
N GLU A 82 9.49 -11.11 -2.59
CA GLU A 82 10.34 -10.89 -1.40
C GLU A 82 9.92 -11.78 -0.23
N SER A 83 8.60 -11.89 0.01
CA SER A 83 8.07 -12.74 1.07
C SER A 83 8.37 -14.23 0.86
N THR A 84 8.61 -14.65 -0.37
CA THR A 84 8.88 -16.04 -0.76
C THR A 84 10.37 -16.34 -0.88
N CYS A 85 11.22 -15.31 -0.96
CA CYS A 85 12.63 -15.45 -1.24
C CYS A 85 13.41 -15.99 -0.01
N PRO A 86 14.01 -17.20 -0.08
CA PRO A 86 14.79 -17.72 1.03
C PRO A 86 16.14 -17.00 1.22
N SER A 87 16.62 -16.29 0.18
CA SER A 87 17.86 -15.52 0.20
C SER A 87 17.67 -14.05 0.63
N GLY A 88 16.45 -13.64 1.01
CA GLY A 88 16.18 -12.29 1.48
C GLY A 88 16.43 -11.19 0.45
N VAL A 89 16.17 -11.44 -0.83
CA VAL A 89 16.38 -10.45 -1.91
C VAL A 89 15.40 -9.31 -1.80
N HIS A 90 15.87 -8.09 -1.57
CA HIS A 90 15.06 -6.86 -1.55
C HIS A 90 14.73 -6.38 -2.96
N TYR A 91 13.89 -7.14 -3.63
CA TYR A 91 13.54 -6.94 -5.04
C TYR A 91 12.96 -5.54 -5.32
N SER A 92 12.13 -5.01 -4.44
CA SER A 92 11.50 -3.69 -4.64
C SER A 92 12.53 -2.57 -4.77
N ARG A 93 13.59 -2.59 -3.97
CA ARG A 93 14.68 -1.59 -4.03
C ARG A 93 15.43 -1.66 -5.36
N LEU A 94 15.76 -2.87 -5.80
CA LEU A 94 16.39 -3.06 -7.11
C LEU A 94 15.47 -2.63 -8.25
N LEU A 95 14.17 -2.92 -8.15
CA LEU A 95 13.19 -2.51 -9.16
C LEU A 95 13.08 -0.99 -9.27
N ASP A 96 13.06 -0.26 -8.15
CA ASP A 96 12.99 1.20 -8.14
C ASP A 96 14.24 1.80 -8.81
N ILE A 97 15.45 1.29 -8.49
CA ILE A 97 16.70 1.68 -9.16
C ILE A 97 16.64 1.37 -10.66
N GLY A 98 16.28 0.14 -11.01
CA GLY A 98 16.23 -0.32 -12.40
C GLY A 98 15.23 0.44 -13.27
N ARG A 99 14.03 0.71 -12.73
CA ARG A 99 13.01 1.54 -13.42
C ARG A 99 13.52 2.95 -13.69
N ARG A 100 14.12 3.59 -12.70
CA ARG A 100 14.67 4.95 -12.85
C ARG A 100 15.76 4.99 -13.92
N VAL A 101 16.72 4.08 -13.89
CA VAL A 101 17.79 3.99 -14.89
C VAL A 101 17.22 3.74 -16.28
N VAL A 102 16.33 2.77 -16.43
CA VAL A 102 15.73 2.46 -17.75
C VAL A 102 14.85 3.62 -18.25
N ALA A 103 14.08 4.26 -17.39
CA ALA A 103 13.22 5.40 -17.78
C ALA A 103 14.02 6.64 -18.19
N SER A 104 15.24 6.84 -17.66
CA SER A 104 16.12 7.94 -18.07
C SER A 104 16.77 7.72 -19.44
N GLU A 105 16.94 6.47 -19.87
CA GLU A 105 17.61 6.13 -21.13
C GLU A 105 16.63 5.78 -22.26
N VAL A 106 15.46 5.25 -21.95
CA VAL A 106 14.47 4.80 -22.93
C VAL A 106 13.32 5.78 -23.04
N ARG A 107 13.18 6.40 -24.19
CA ARG A 107 12.05 7.31 -24.48
C ARG A 107 10.77 6.52 -24.70
N ARG A 108 9.76 6.78 -23.87
CA ARG A 108 8.41 6.23 -24.05
C ARG A 108 7.73 6.80 -25.30
N PRO A 109 6.83 6.04 -25.94
CA PRO A 109 5.96 6.60 -26.98
C PRO A 109 5.19 7.82 -26.44
N ARG A 110 5.08 8.88 -27.28
CA ARG A 110 4.48 10.17 -26.86
C ARG A 110 3.09 10.02 -26.23
N GLY A 111 2.21 9.20 -26.82
CA GLY A 111 0.86 8.97 -26.30
C GLY A 111 0.85 8.36 -24.90
N GLU A 112 1.74 7.39 -24.63
CA GLU A 112 1.89 6.79 -23.31
C GLU A 112 2.43 7.78 -22.27
N ALA A 113 3.46 8.56 -22.64
CA ALA A 113 4.04 9.56 -21.76
C ALA A 113 3.02 10.65 -21.37
N ILE A 114 2.22 11.13 -22.34
CA ILE A 114 1.15 12.10 -22.10
C ILE A 114 0.08 11.48 -21.20
N GLY A 115 -0.38 10.26 -21.49
CA GLY A 115 -1.37 9.56 -20.67
C GLY A 115 -0.93 9.40 -19.22
N ARG A 116 0.33 9.01 -18.97
CA ARG A 116 0.91 8.90 -17.62
C ARG A 116 0.97 10.27 -16.92
N SER A 117 1.39 11.33 -17.62
CA SER A 117 1.47 12.68 -17.06
C SER A 117 0.09 13.24 -16.69
N VAL A 118 -0.91 13.05 -17.57
CA VAL A 118 -2.29 13.47 -17.30
C VAL A 118 -2.86 12.70 -16.10
N LEU A 119 -2.68 11.38 -16.06
CA LEU A 119 -3.13 10.53 -14.96
C LEU A 119 -2.49 10.96 -13.63
N HIS A 120 -1.17 11.19 -13.63
CA HIS A 120 -0.45 11.66 -12.46
C HIS A 120 -1.01 13.00 -11.97
N ARG A 121 -1.14 14.01 -12.86
CA ARG A 121 -1.67 15.33 -12.48
C ARG A 121 -3.09 15.26 -11.94
N LEU A 122 -3.94 14.43 -12.56
CA LEU A 122 -5.32 14.27 -12.15
C LEU A 122 -5.42 13.69 -10.73
N ILE A 123 -4.65 12.63 -10.43
CA ILE A 123 -4.68 11.96 -9.12
C ILE A 123 -3.99 12.80 -8.04
N SER A 124 -2.90 13.48 -8.39
CA SER A 124 -2.13 14.29 -7.43
C SER A 124 -2.83 15.61 -7.04
N HIS A 125 -3.75 16.11 -7.87
CA HIS A 125 -4.50 17.32 -7.58
C HIS A 125 -5.80 17.00 -6.83
N LYS A 126 -5.70 16.78 -5.51
CA LYS A 126 -6.82 16.34 -4.64
C LYS A 126 -8.15 17.09 -4.88
N PRO A 127 -8.23 18.46 -4.93
CA PRO A 127 -9.50 19.14 -5.11
C PRO A 127 -10.18 18.79 -6.44
N LEU A 128 -9.41 18.65 -7.52
CA LEU A 128 -9.91 18.26 -8.82
C LEU A 128 -10.39 16.81 -8.81
N PHE A 129 -9.60 15.90 -8.25
CA PHE A 129 -9.95 14.48 -8.13
C PHE A 129 -11.25 14.29 -7.32
N ASP A 130 -11.34 14.92 -6.14
CA ASP A 130 -12.53 14.83 -5.28
C ASP A 130 -13.79 15.39 -5.97
N SER A 131 -13.66 16.49 -6.71
CA SER A 131 -14.75 17.09 -7.47
C SER A 131 -15.22 16.17 -8.60
N LEU A 132 -14.28 15.61 -9.37
CA LEU A 132 -14.61 14.65 -10.43
C LEU A 132 -15.26 13.37 -9.88
N MET A 133 -14.80 12.88 -8.73
CA MET A 133 -15.41 11.71 -8.09
C MET A 133 -16.83 11.99 -7.56
N LYS A 134 -17.08 13.19 -7.02
CA LYS A 134 -18.44 13.61 -6.61
C LYS A 134 -19.39 13.68 -7.81
N ILE A 135 -18.99 14.36 -8.89
CA ILE A 135 -19.75 14.43 -10.14
C ILE A 135 -19.98 13.05 -10.72
N GLY A 136 -18.90 12.24 -10.77
CA GLY A 136 -18.95 10.87 -11.28
C GLY A 136 -19.95 9.98 -10.53
N ARG A 137 -20.05 10.11 -9.20
CA ARG A 137 -21.06 9.37 -8.40
C ARG A 137 -22.49 9.75 -8.76
N VAL A 138 -22.75 11.04 -8.92
CA VAL A 138 -24.10 11.53 -9.32
C VAL A 138 -24.43 11.06 -10.73
N ALA A 139 -23.49 11.20 -11.66
CA ALA A 139 -23.66 10.83 -13.06
C ALA A 139 -23.55 9.32 -13.32
N ARG A 140 -23.17 8.51 -12.31
CA ARG A 140 -22.87 7.08 -12.48
C ARG A 140 -23.90 6.28 -13.28
N PRO A 141 -25.23 6.44 -13.08
CA PRO A 141 -26.22 5.70 -13.85
C PRO A 141 -26.16 5.98 -15.36
N LEU A 142 -25.65 7.15 -15.76
CA LEU A 142 -25.59 7.61 -17.16
C LEU A 142 -24.24 7.28 -17.83
N LEU A 143 -23.25 6.80 -17.05
CA LEU A 143 -21.91 6.52 -17.57
C LEU A 143 -21.83 5.14 -18.24
N PRO A 144 -20.95 4.94 -19.23
CA PRO A 144 -20.63 3.62 -19.74
C PRO A 144 -20.10 2.68 -18.65
N ALA A 145 -20.38 1.38 -18.76
CA ALA A 145 -20.03 0.37 -17.74
C ALA A 145 -18.54 0.39 -17.34
N ALA A 146 -17.64 0.66 -18.28
CA ALA A 146 -16.21 0.77 -18.03
C ALA A 146 -15.85 1.94 -17.08
N LEU A 147 -16.55 3.08 -17.17
CA LEU A 147 -16.38 4.22 -16.27
C LEU A 147 -17.11 3.99 -14.94
N GLN A 148 -18.31 3.39 -14.98
CA GLN A 148 -19.02 3.00 -13.74
C GLN A 148 -18.16 2.10 -12.85
N ALA A 149 -17.40 1.17 -13.44
CA ALA A 149 -16.50 0.26 -12.74
C ALA A 149 -15.31 0.96 -12.05
N LYS A 150 -14.98 2.20 -12.44
CA LYS A 150 -13.92 3.01 -11.82
C LYS A 150 -14.40 3.90 -10.67
N ILE A 151 -15.72 4.03 -10.50
CA ILE A 151 -16.33 4.85 -9.45
C ILE A 151 -16.89 3.91 -8.37
N PRO A 152 -16.23 3.81 -7.19
CA PRO A 152 -16.69 2.91 -6.13
C PRO A 152 -18.09 3.26 -5.64
N ARG A 153 -18.85 2.24 -5.29
CA ARG A 153 -20.12 2.40 -4.58
C ARG A 153 -19.85 2.72 -3.12
N VAL A 154 -20.65 3.59 -2.53
CA VAL A 154 -20.63 3.88 -1.09
C VAL A 154 -21.68 2.99 -0.45
N HIS A 155 -21.28 2.07 0.41
CA HIS A 155 -22.16 1.06 1.02
C HIS A 155 -22.62 1.43 2.43
N VAL A 156 -21.97 2.43 3.04
CA VAL A 156 -22.27 2.87 4.41
C VAL A 156 -22.48 4.37 4.48
N PRO A 157 -23.26 4.88 5.46
CA PRO A 157 -23.39 6.32 5.68
C PRO A 157 -22.03 6.97 5.96
N ILE A 158 -21.78 8.13 5.35
CA ILE A 158 -20.48 8.82 5.49
C ILE A 158 -20.27 9.29 6.94
N GLY A 159 -21.33 9.65 7.66
CA GLY A 159 -21.26 10.13 9.05
C GLY A 159 -20.50 11.46 9.19
N LYS A 160 -20.42 11.95 10.44
CA LYS A 160 -19.70 13.18 10.80
C LYS A 160 -18.34 12.84 11.43
N TRP A 161 -17.40 13.77 11.35
CA TRP A 161 -16.18 13.73 12.12
C TRP A 161 -16.47 13.99 13.59
N PRO A 162 -15.82 13.28 14.56
CA PRO A 162 -15.98 13.54 15.98
C PRO A 162 -15.56 14.96 16.35
N THR A 163 -16.25 15.55 17.31
CA THR A 163 -15.93 16.90 17.83
C THR A 163 -15.30 16.86 19.23
N GLN A 164 -15.31 15.70 19.89
CA GLN A 164 -14.74 15.52 21.20
C GLN A 164 -13.23 15.63 21.15
N THR A 165 -12.62 16.28 22.15
CA THR A 165 -11.17 16.38 22.30
C THR A 165 -10.68 15.37 23.33
N HIS A 166 -9.53 14.77 23.05
CA HIS A 166 -8.89 13.79 23.93
C HIS A 166 -7.45 14.18 24.23
N ALA A 167 -6.92 13.76 25.36
CA ALA A 167 -5.51 13.97 25.72
C ALA A 167 -4.58 13.20 24.77
N ARG A 168 -4.96 11.96 24.42
CA ARG A 168 -4.23 11.15 23.45
C ARG A 168 -4.54 11.64 22.02
N LYS A 169 -3.50 11.86 21.22
CA LYS A 169 -3.65 12.40 19.87
C LYS A 169 -2.82 11.60 18.89
N ILE A 170 -3.43 11.22 17.79
CA ILE A 170 -2.74 10.63 16.64
C ILE A 170 -2.99 11.46 15.38
N LEU A 171 -2.07 11.37 14.44
CA LEU A 171 -2.19 12.03 13.16
C LEU A 171 -2.56 11.02 12.08
N MET A 172 -3.55 11.36 11.24
CA MET A 172 -3.93 10.63 10.06
C MET A 172 -3.43 11.35 8.80
N LEU A 173 -3.10 10.58 7.77
CA LEU A 173 -2.66 11.13 6.49
C LEU A 173 -3.80 11.87 5.77
N ASN A 174 -3.53 13.09 5.31
CA ASN A 174 -4.40 13.79 4.35
C ASN A 174 -4.15 13.21 2.94
N ASN A 175 -4.76 12.08 2.66
CA ASN A 175 -4.50 11.29 1.45
C ASN A 175 -5.05 11.91 0.15
N CYS A 176 -4.53 11.48 -1.01
CA CYS A 176 -4.89 12.03 -2.31
C CYS A 176 -6.22 11.50 -2.89
N VAL A 177 -6.58 10.23 -2.64
CA VAL A 177 -7.69 9.59 -3.35
C VAL A 177 -8.82 9.05 -2.46
N GLN A 178 -8.54 8.74 -1.18
CA GLN A 178 -9.50 8.01 -0.35
C GLN A 178 -10.77 8.80 -0.09
N GLU A 179 -10.65 10.09 0.24
CA GLU A 179 -11.84 10.93 0.49
C GLU A 179 -12.72 11.05 -0.76
N GLY A 180 -12.08 11.16 -1.94
CA GLY A 180 -12.78 11.14 -3.22
C GLY A 180 -13.43 9.79 -3.53
N MET A 181 -12.79 8.67 -3.26
CA MET A 181 -13.28 7.33 -3.60
C MET A 181 -14.17 6.73 -2.50
N LEU A 182 -13.75 6.79 -1.24
CA LEU A 182 -14.38 6.15 -0.07
C LEU A 182 -14.49 7.15 1.09
N PRO A 183 -15.40 8.14 1.01
CA PRO A 183 -15.46 9.27 1.96
C PRO A 183 -15.86 8.88 3.39
N ALA A 184 -16.35 7.67 3.60
CA ALA A 184 -16.71 7.17 4.92
C ALA A 184 -15.51 6.67 5.74
N VAL A 185 -14.44 6.17 5.10
CA VAL A 185 -13.35 5.44 5.76
C VAL A 185 -12.61 6.29 6.80
N ASP A 186 -12.20 7.53 6.45
CA ASP A 186 -11.48 8.41 7.39
C ASP A 186 -12.36 8.78 8.58
N LYS A 187 -13.65 9.03 8.33
CA LYS A 187 -14.62 9.39 9.38
C LYS A 187 -14.94 8.20 10.27
N ALA A 188 -15.09 7.01 9.71
CA ALA A 188 -15.24 5.76 10.48
C ALA A 188 -14.02 5.52 11.36
N THR A 189 -12.81 5.68 10.80
CA THR A 189 -11.57 5.58 11.56
C THR A 189 -11.55 6.56 12.73
N ALA A 190 -11.86 7.83 12.48
CA ALA A 190 -11.89 8.86 13.52
C ALA A 190 -12.91 8.54 14.63
N ARG A 191 -14.11 8.05 14.28
CA ARG A 191 -15.15 7.69 15.27
C ARG A 191 -14.78 6.46 16.09
N VAL A 192 -14.10 5.48 15.48
CA VAL A 192 -13.57 4.33 16.23
C VAL A 192 -12.52 4.77 17.23
N LEU A 193 -11.59 5.64 16.81
CA LEU A 193 -10.54 6.17 17.69
C LEU A 193 -11.13 7.04 18.82
N ASP A 194 -12.10 7.90 18.51
CA ASP A 194 -12.83 8.73 19.48
C ASP A 194 -13.45 7.89 20.62
N ARG A 195 -14.07 6.74 20.28
CA ARG A 195 -14.59 5.79 21.28
C ARG A 195 -13.51 5.14 22.14
N LEU A 196 -12.28 5.11 21.67
CA LEU A 196 -11.13 4.61 22.42
C LEU A 196 -10.42 5.73 23.21
N GLY A 197 -10.98 6.94 23.24
CA GLY A 197 -10.37 8.09 23.92
C GLY A 197 -9.17 8.68 23.18
N ILE A 198 -9.10 8.54 21.86
CA ILE A 198 -8.01 9.00 21.01
C ILE A 198 -8.53 10.01 19.99
N GLN A 199 -7.96 11.21 19.96
CA GLN A 199 -8.27 12.23 18.97
C GLN A 199 -7.49 12.01 17.67
N ALA A 200 -8.21 11.81 16.57
CA ALA A 200 -7.63 11.79 15.24
C ALA A 200 -7.47 13.20 14.68
N ILE A 201 -6.30 13.54 14.17
CA ILE A 201 -5.97 14.83 13.57
C ILE A 201 -5.60 14.61 12.10
N ILE A 202 -6.06 15.45 11.20
CA ILE A 202 -5.58 15.55 9.81
C ILE A 202 -4.95 16.92 9.62
N GLU A 203 -3.64 16.94 9.35
CA GLU A 203 -2.94 18.18 9.00
C GLU A 203 -3.18 18.51 7.53
N ARG A 204 -3.85 19.63 7.27
CA ARG A 204 -4.28 20.02 5.91
C ARG A 204 -3.12 20.41 4.99
N LYS A 205 -1.97 20.81 5.55
CA LYS A 205 -0.76 21.14 4.78
C LYS A 205 -0.06 19.88 4.25
N SER A 206 -0.35 18.72 4.84
CA SER A 206 0.10 17.43 4.30
C SER A 206 -0.73 17.01 3.08
N GLY A 207 -0.33 15.93 2.40
CA GLY A 207 -1.04 15.47 1.21
C GLY A 207 -0.68 14.05 0.83
N CYS A 208 -0.50 13.78 -0.46
CA CYS A 208 -0.10 12.47 -0.96
C CYS A 208 1.10 11.91 -0.20
N CYS A 209 1.10 10.60 0.08
CA CYS A 209 2.25 9.93 0.70
C CYS A 209 3.50 9.87 -0.20
N GLY A 210 3.41 10.29 -1.46
CA GLY A 210 4.50 10.24 -2.43
C GLY A 210 4.62 8.93 -3.21
N SER A 211 3.88 7.88 -2.85
CA SER A 211 4.01 6.57 -3.49
C SER A 211 3.66 6.58 -4.98
N LEU A 212 2.62 7.31 -5.37
CA LEU A 212 2.15 7.31 -6.75
C LEU A 212 3.18 7.92 -7.71
N PRO A 213 3.66 9.17 -7.52
CA PRO A 213 4.70 9.73 -8.35
C PRO A 213 5.98 8.91 -8.32
N TYR A 214 6.42 8.47 -7.14
CA TYR A 214 7.64 7.67 -6.98
C TYR A 214 7.64 6.41 -7.86
N HIS A 215 6.53 5.67 -7.89
CA HIS A 215 6.39 4.44 -8.68
C HIS A 215 5.96 4.69 -10.15
N MET A 216 5.72 5.95 -10.52
CA MET A 216 5.41 6.35 -11.90
C MET A 216 6.58 7.06 -12.61
N ASP A 217 7.80 6.79 -12.18
CA ASP A 217 9.06 7.34 -12.71
C ASP A 217 9.28 8.85 -12.42
N ASP A 218 8.52 9.42 -11.45
CA ASP A 218 8.71 10.79 -10.93
C ASP A 218 9.19 10.72 -9.48
N GLU A 219 10.43 10.26 -9.29
CA GLU A 219 11.05 10.17 -7.96
C GLU A 219 11.14 11.54 -7.29
N ALA A 220 11.52 12.57 -8.03
CA ALA A 220 11.66 13.93 -7.50
C ALA A 220 10.33 14.45 -6.95
N GLY A 221 9.23 14.25 -7.68
CA GLY A 221 7.88 14.59 -7.22
C GLY A 221 7.47 13.77 -5.99
N GLY A 222 7.79 12.48 -5.97
CA GLY A 222 7.54 11.62 -4.80
C GLY A 222 8.29 12.10 -3.55
N LEU A 223 9.57 12.41 -3.66
CA LEU A 223 10.38 12.93 -2.55
C LEU A 223 9.96 14.35 -2.13
N ALA A 224 9.44 15.18 -3.04
CA ALA A 224 8.86 16.47 -2.69
C ALA A 224 7.60 16.30 -1.83
N ASP A 225 6.74 15.33 -2.16
CA ASP A 225 5.59 14.96 -1.33
C ASP A 225 6.01 14.47 0.06
N VAL A 226 7.08 13.67 0.14
CA VAL A 226 7.66 13.19 1.42
C VAL A 226 8.11 14.37 2.29
N ARG A 227 8.91 15.30 1.72
CA ARG A 227 9.38 16.49 2.46
C ARG A 227 8.22 17.34 2.94
N ARG A 228 7.24 17.62 2.09
CA ARG A 228 6.02 18.36 2.47
C ARG A 228 5.31 17.73 3.66
N ASN A 229 5.15 16.41 3.68
CA ASN A 229 4.50 15.70 4.77
C ASN A 229 5.34 15.76 6.06
N ILE A 230 6.66 15.61 5.97
CA ILE A 230 7.57 15.74 7.10
C ILE A 230 7.44 17.13 7.72
N ASP A 231 7.51 18.19 6.92
CA ASP A 231 7.41 19.58 7.38
C ASP A 231 6.04 19.88 8.02
N ALA A 232 4.97 19.35 7.43
CA ALA A 232 3.61 19.54 7.94
C ALA A 232 3.37 18.80 9.28
N TRP A 233 3.96 17.63 9.47
CA TRP A 233 3.72 16.79 10.66
C TRP A 233 4.69 17.11 11.81
N TRP A 234 5.86 17.64 11.52
CA TRP A 234 6.91 17.85 12.51
C TRP A 234 6.46 18.69 13.72
N PRO A 235 5.72 19.81 13.55
CA PRO A 235 5.22 20.59 14.70
C PRO A 235 4.30 19.79 15.63
N HIS A 236 3.50 18.85 15.10
CA HIS A 236 2.65 17.98 15.92
C HIS A 236 3.47 16.97 16.71
N ILE A 237 4.55 16.45 16.13
CA ILE A 237 5.48 15.52 16.78
C ILE A 237 6.19 16.20 17.95
N GLU A 238 6.65 17.44 17.76
CA GLU A 238 7.29 18.24 18.83
C GLU A 238 6.31 18.58 19.96
N GLN A 239 5.01 18.66 19.68
CA GLN A 239 3.95 18.87 20.67
C GLN A 239 3.49 17.58 21.37
N GLY A 240 4.18 16.45 21.18
CA GLY A 240 3.87 15.20 21.87
C GLY A 240 2.83 14.34 21.19
N LEU A 241 2.74 14.37 19.85
CA LEU A 241 1.94 13.43 19.09
C LEU A 241 2.31 11.98 19.40
N GLU A 242 1.33 11.13 19.70
CA GLU A 242 1.56 9.75 20.11
C GLU A 242 1.99 8.86 18.94
N ALA A 243 1.34 8.98 17.79
CA ALA A 243 1.60 8.17 16.60
C ALA A 243 1.07 8.81 15.31
N ILE A 244 1.57 8.32 14.18
CA ILE A 244 0.99 8.53 12.85
C ILE A 244 0.28 7.24 12.46
N VAL A 245 -1.04 7.26 12.30
CA VAL A 245 -1.86 6.09 12.00
C VAL A 245 -2.49 6.23 10.62
N ILE A 246 -2.20 5.28 9.74
CA ILE A 246 -2.62 5.34 8.33
C ILE A 246 -3.55 4.17 8.02
N ASN A 247 -4.74 4.48 7.53
CA ASN A 247 -5.80 3.53 7.20
C ASN A 247 -5.81 3.08 5.72
N ILE A 248 -4.72 3.31 5.01
CA ILE A 248 -4.50 2.84 3.63
C ILE A 248 -3.18 2.07 3.62
N SER A 249 -3.23 0.76 3.51
CA SER A 249 -2.03 -0.08 3.61
C SER A 249 -0.91 0.27 2.62
N GLY A 250 -1.26 0.79 1.42
CA GLY A 250 -0.26 1.27 0.45
C GLY A 250 0.44 2.55 0.90
N CYS A 251 -0.30 3.48 1.52
CA CYS A 251 0.27 4.70 2.06
C CYS A 251 1.06 4.44 3.34
N SER A 252 0.58 3.55 4.23
CA SER A 252 1.32 3.22 5.45
C SER A 252 2.65 2.54 5.13
N ALA A 253 2.70 1.65 4.13
CA ALA A 253 3.95 1.06 3.65
C ALA A 253 4.93 2.13 3.15
N MET A 254 4.45 3.13 2.41
CA MET A 254 5.29 4.23 1.90
C MET A 254 5.83 5.13 3.01
N VAL A 255 4.98 5.52 3.97
CA VAL A 255 5.40 6.40 5.08
C VAL A 255 6.37 5.69 6.03
N LYS A 256 6.19 4.39 6.25
CA LYS A 256 7.18 3.57 6.97
C LYS A 256 8.55 3.52 6.26
N ASP A 257 8.58 3.73 4.96
CA ASP A 257 9.81 3.76 4.15
C ASP A 257 10.46 5.17 4.08
N TYR A 258 9.87 6.23 4.64
CA TYR A 258 10.43 7.59 4.57
C TYR A 258 11.87 7.69 5.08
N GLY A 259 12.19 7.01 6.18
CA GLY A 259 13.55 6.96 6.72
C GLY A 259 14.58 6.42 5.72
N TYR A 260 14.21 5.38 4.96
CA TYR A 260 15.06 4.87 3.89
C TYR A 260 15.15 5.83 2.70
N LEU A 261 14.02 6.37 2.26
CA LEU A 261 13.95 7.25 1.09
C LEU A 261 14.75 8.54 1.30
N MET A 262 14.70 9.10 2.51
CA MET A 262 15.37 10.35 2.85
C MET A 262 16.76 10.16 3.50
N ARG A 263 17.30 8.93 3.56
CA ARG A 263 18.55 8.61 4.27
C ARG A 263 19.78 9.41 3.80
N LEU A 264 19.76 9.88 2.56
CA LEU A 264 20.85 10.65 1.96
C LEU A 264 20.59 12.16 1.99
N ASP A 265 19.44 12.60 2.48
CA ASP A 265 19.10 14.02 2.60
C ASP A 265 19.45 14.51 4.02
N PRO A 266 20.54 15.28 4.20
CA PRO A 266 20.99 15.68 5.54
C PRO A 266 19.99 16.54 6.31
N ALA A 267 19.07 17.23 5.61
CA ALA A 267 18.06 18.07 6.24
C ALA A 267 16.84 17.27 6.74
N TYR A 268 16.60 16.08 6.17
CA TYR A 268 15.39 15.31 6.42
C TYR A 268 15.62 13.91 6.97
N ALA A 269 16.82 13.34 6.88
CA ALA A 269 17.12 11.94 7.24
C ALA A 269 16.65 11.59 8.67
N GLU A 270 16.98 12.41 9.66
CA GLU A 270 16.61 12.16 11.06
C GLU A 270 15.10 12.27 11.27
N LYS A 271 14.47 13.33 10.73
CA LYS A 271 13.03 13.55 10.83
C LYS A 271 12.25 12.40 10.15
N ALA A 272 12.69 11.98 8.97
CA ALA A 272 12.09 10.88 8.23
C ALA A 272 12.19 9.55 8.99
N ALA A 273 13.36 9.27 9.59
CA ALA A 273 13.55 8.07 10.41
C ALA A 273 12.60 8.08 11.63
N ARG A 274 12.44 9.23 12.30
CA ARG A 274 11.51 9.38 13.43
C ARG A 274 10.06 9.16 12.99
N ILE A 275 9.65 9.77 11.87
CA ILE A 275 8.29 9.58 11.30
C ILE A 275 8.04 8.12 10.96
N SER A 276 8.98 7.45 10.29
CA SER A 276 8.86 6.02 9.98
C SER A 276 8.67 5.18 11.24
N ALA A 277 9.45 5.45 12.30
CA ALA A 277 9.41 4.71 13.56
C ALA A 277 8.09 4.88 14.33
N MET A 278 7.41 6.03 14.20
CA MET A 278 6.13 6.30 14.86
C MET A 278 4.91 6.09 13.96
N THR A 279 5.11 5.54 12.75
CA THR A 279 4.03 5.25 11.80
C THR A 279 3.51 3.83 11.97
N PHE A 280 2.20 3.71 12.14
CA PHE A 280 1.48 2.45 12.24
C PHE A 280 0.44 2.32 11.12
N ASP A 281 0.27 1.11 10.60
CA ASP A 281 -0.95 0.77 9.88
C ASP A 281 -2.13 0.75 10.87
N LEU A 282 -3.32 1.14 10.42
CA LEU A 282 -4.49 1.14 11.28
C LEU A 282 -4.73 -0.23 11.95
N SER A 283 -4.40 -1.30 11.25
CA SER A 283 -4.57 -2.66 11.79
C SER A 283 -3.64 -2.94 12.97
N GLU A 284 -2.39 -2.48 12.92
CA GLU A 284 -1.44 -2.61 14.04
C GLU A 284 -1.89 -1.76 15.23
N TRP A 285 -2.29 -0.52 14.95
CA TRP A 285 -2.73 0.40 15.99
C TRP A 285 -3.97 -0.12 16.73
N LEU A 286 -5.01 -0.51 15.97
CA LEU A 286 -6.24 -1.02 16.58
C LEU A 286 -6.07 -2.37 17.26
N ALA A 287 -5.22 -3.25 16.75
CA ALA A 287 -4.88 -4.49 17.46
C ALA A 287 -4.25 -4.20 18.82
N ARG A 288 -3.37 -3.21 18.90
CA ARG A 288 -2.77 -2.75 20.15
C ARG A 288 -3.79 -2.12 21.12
N GLU A 289 -4.69 -1.27 20.60
CA GLU A 289 -5.68 -0.55 21.43
C GLU A 289 -6.86 -1.42 21.86
N LEU A 290 -7.37 -2.24 20.98
CA LEU A 290 -8.47 -3.14 21.28
C LEU A 290 -7.99 -4.38 22.05
N GLY A 291 -6.79 -4.86 21.77
CA GLY A 291 -6.29 -6.11 22.34
C GLY A 291 -7.28 -7.23 22.08
N SER A 292 -7.65 -7.97 23.14
CA SER A 292 -8.69 -9.00 23.11
C SER A 292 -10.06 -8.49 23.55
N ARG A 293 -10.28 -7.18 23.65
CA ARG A 293 -11.59 -6.60 23.97
C ARG A 293 -12.65 -7.13 23.02
N ARG A 294 -13.80 -7.46 23.58
CA ARG A 294 -14.93 -8.03 22.84
C ARG A 294 -16.13 -7.09 22.89
N PRO A 295 -17.13 -7.28 22.02
CA PRO A 295 -18.39 -6.61 22.16
C PRO A 295 -19.06 -6.97 23.49
N LYS A 296 -19.63 -5.98 24.20
CA LYS A 296 -20.38 -6.19 25.46
C LYS A 296 -21.64 -7.04 25.23
N THR A 297 -22.25 -6.91 24.04
CA THR A 297 -23.42 -7.67 23.65
C THR A 297 -23.09 -8.61 22.48
N ALA A 298 -23.69 -9.80 22.50
CA ALA A 298 -23.59 -10.71 21.38
C ALA A 298 -24.11 -10.07 20.10
N LEU A 299 -23.31 -10.15 19.04
CA LEU A 299 -23.65 -9.62 17.72
C LEU A 299 -24.01 -10.76 16.78
N PRO A 300 -24.96 -10.57 15.84
CA PRO A 300 -25.23 -11.56 14.83
C PRO A 300 -23.98 -11.88 14.02
N THR A 301 -23.75 -13.17 13.78
CA THR A 301 -22.65 -13.63 12.94
C THR A 301 -22.91 -13.22 11.50
N GLN A 302 -21.87 -12.77 10.78
CA GLN A 302 -21.94 -12.38 9.39
C GLN A 302 -20.85 -13.09 8.59
N ARG A 303 -21.22 -13.71 7.47
CA ARG A 303 -20.28 -14.39 6.58
C ARG A 303 -19.51 -13.36 5.76
N LEU A 304 -18.24 -13.26 6.01
CA LEU A 304 -17.36 -12.28 5.40
C LEU A 304 -16.16 -12.96 4.73
N VAL A 305 -15.56 -12.25 3.82
CA VAL A 305 -14.24 -12.57 3.32
C VAL A 305 -13.35 -11.34 3.45
N PHE A 306 -12.12 -11.53 3.93
CA PHE A 306 -11.14 -10.44 4.00
C PHE A 306 -10.08 -10.62 2.92
N HIS A 307 -9.99 -9.66 1.99
CA HIS A 307 -8.88 -9.58 1.03
C HIS A 307 -7.70 -8.84 1.66
N PRO A 308 -6.63 -9.55 2.09
CA PRO A 308 -5.43 -8.90 2.61
C PRO A 308 -4.68 -8.23 1.44
N PRO A 309 -4.52 -6.88 1.45
CA PRO A 309 -3.75 -6.21 0.40
C PRO A 309 -2.29 -6.64 0.39
N CYS A 310 -1.67 -6.68 -0.79
CA CYS A 310 -0.24 -7.02 -0.91
C CYS A 310 0.66 -6.05 -0.11
N THR A 311 0.29 -4.77 -0.03
CA THR A 311 0.99 -3.77 0.77
C THR A 311 0.88 -4.00 2.28
N LEU A 312 -0.16 -4.69 2.75
CA LEU A 312 -0.29 -5.11 4.14
C LEU A 312 0.54 -6.38 4.39
N GLN A 313 0.23 -7.46 3.66
CA GLN A 313 0.78 -8.79 3.95
C GLN A 313 2.23 -9.02 3.49
N HIS A 314 2.69 -8.32 2.44
CA HIS A 314 4.04 -8.51 1.89
C HIS A 314 4.97 -7.34 2.18
N ALA A 315 4.52 -6.09 1.94
CA ALA A 315 5.36 -4.92 2.18
C ALA A 315 5.55 -4.66 3.68
N GLN A 316 4.47 -4.72 4.47
CA GLN A 316 4.51 -4.47 5.92
C GLN A 316 4.61 -5.75 6.76
N LYS A 317 4.50 -6.94 6.15
CA LYS A 317 4.53 -8.25 6.83
C LYS A 317 3.43 -8.43 7.90
N ILE A 318 2.34 -7.66 7.83
CA ILE A 318 1.18 -7.74 8.72
C ILE A 318 0.24 -8.81 8.18
N ARG A 319 0.11 -9.94 8.88
CA ARG A 319 -0.70 -11.09 8.48
C ARG A 319 -1.56 -11.58 9.63
N GLY A 320 -2.82 -11.91 9.37
CA GLY A 320 -3.75 -12.45 10.35
C GLY A 320 -4.28 -11.44 11.39
N VAL A 321 -3.74 -10.23 11.46
CA VAL A 321 -4.07 -9.21 12.46
C VAL A 321 -5.50 -8.71 12.29
N VAL A 322 -5.87 -8.34 11.05
CA VAL A 322 -7.24 -7.88 10.75
C VAL A 322 -8.22 -9.04 10.91
N GLU A 323 -7.85 -10.22 10.40
CA GLU A 323 -8.68 -11.43 10.47
C GLU A 323 -9.00 -11.78 11.91
N ALA A 324 -8.02 -11.75 12.81
CA ALA A 324 -8.22 -12.01 14.24
C ALA A 324 -9.18 -11.01 14.89
N MET A 325 -9.03 -9.71 14.60
CA MET A 325 -9.96 -8.68 15.08
C MET A 325 -11.38 -8.90 14.55
N LEU A 326 -11.53 -9.14 13.25
CA LEU A 326 -12.84 -9.36 12.64
C LEU A 326 -13.54 -10.56 13.26
N THR A 327 -12.84 -11.68 13.46
CA THR A 327 -13.38 -12.90 14.09
C THR A 327 -13.81 -12.62 15.54
N THR A 328 -13.00 -11.92 16.31
CA THR A 328 -13.33 -11.52 17.71
C THR A 328 -14.62 -10.69 17.76
N TRP A 329 -14.90 -9.91 16.72
CA TRP A 329 -16.08 -9.03 16.61
C TRP A 329 -17.25 -9.66 15.83
N GLY A 330 -17.27 -10.98 15.69
CA GLY A 330 -18.41 -11.74 15.16
C GLY A 330 -18.39 -11.95 13.64
N ALA A 331 -17.25 -11.82 12.99
CA ALA A 331 -17.11 -12.25 11.60
C ALA A 331 -16.94 -13.76 11.49
N GLU A 332 -17.72 -14.39 10.63
CA GLU A 332 -17.47 -15.74 10.13
C GLU A 332 -16.63 -15.60 8.85
N LEU A 333 -15.31 -15.60 9.02
CA LEU A 333 -14.40 -15.43 7.90
C LEU A 333 -14.31 -16.68 7.05
N GLN A 334 -14.66 -16.52 5.78
CA GLN A 334 -14.54 -17.58 4.78
C GLN A 334 -13.09 -17.71 4.28
N PRO A 335 -12.59 -18.94 4.07
CA PRO A 335 -11.22 -19.15 3.59
C PRO A 335 -11.04 -18.66 2.15
N ILE A 336 -9.86 -18.10 1.84
CA ILE A 336 -9.53 -17.62 0.52
C ILE A 336 -8.40 -18.44 -0.07
N GLN A 337 -8.62 -18.99 -1.25
CA GLN A 337 -7.53 -19.53 -2.05
C GLN A 337 -6.68 -18.41 -2.63
N GLU A 338 -5.37 -18.66 -2.74
CA GLU A 338 -4.41 -17.67 -3.30
C GLU A 338 -4.51 -16.27 -2.65
N SER A 339 -4.70 -16.24 -1.33
CA SER A 339 -4.79 -14.97 -0.57
C SER A 339 -3.58 -14.06 -0.82
N HIS A 340 -2.41 -14.66 -1.07
CA HIS A 340 -1.13 -13.99 -1.33
C HIS A 340 -1.07 -13.23 -2.66
N LEU A 341 -1.92 -13.55 -3.65
CA LEU A 341 -1.89 -12.90 -4.96
C LEU A 341 -2.50 -11.49 -4.94
N CYS A 342 -1.89 -10.58 -5.69
CA CYS A 342 -2.38 -9.21 -5.89
C CYS A 342 -3.75 -9.21 -6.61
N CYS A 343 -4.62 -8.26 -6.25
CA CYS A 343 -5.91 -8.05 -6.93
C CYS A 343 -5.80 -7.41 -8.32
N GLY A 344 -4.62 -6.92 -8.70
CA GLY A 344 -4.41 -6.23 -9.98
C GLY A 344 -4.60 -4.71 -9.95
N SER A 345 -4.94 -4.09 -8.80
CA SER A 345 -5.12 -2.62 -8.68
C SER A 345 -3.81 -1.85 -8.84
N ALA A 346 -2.87 -2.06 -7.92
CA ALA A 346 -1.50 -1.51 -7.87
C ALA A 346 -1.38 -0.03 -8.31
N GLY A 347 -2.09 0.87 -7.64
CA GLY A 347 -2.08 2.30 -7.95
C GLY A 347 -2.60 2.61 -9.36
N ALA A 348 -1.76 3.19 -10.21
CA ALA A 348 -2.08 3.50 -11.60
C ALA A 348 -2.09 2.27 -12.54
N TYR A 349 -1.60 1.12 -12.09
CA TYR A 349 -1.44 -0.08 -12.90
C TYR A 349 -2.74 -0.52 -13.61
N SER A 350 -3.88 -0.47 -12.90
CA SER A 350 -5.18 -0.85 -13.48
C SER A 350 -5.63 0.04 -14.65
N VAL A 351 -5.00 1.19 -14.84
CA VAL A 351 -5.23 2.09 -15.99
C VAL A 351 -4.16 1.86 -17.06
N LEU A 352 -2.91 1.67 -16.63
CA LEU A 352 -1.76 1.55 -17.54
C LEU A 352 -1.59 0.13 -18.12
N GLN A 353 -2.06 -0.90 -17.41
CA GLN A 353 -1.98 -2.31 -17.81
C GLN A 353 -3.36 -2.99 -17.67
N PRO A 354 -4.39 -2.51 -18.39
CA PRO A 354 -5.79 -2.89 -18.15
C PRO A 354 -6.07 -4.38 -18.33
N GLU A 355 -5.47 -5.02 -19.33
CA GLU A 355 -5.68 -6.45 -19.61
C GLU A 355 -5.19 -7.35 -18.48
N LEU A 356 -3.95 -7.15 -18.03
CA LEU A 356 -3.37 -7.91 -16.93
C LEU A 356 -4.11 -7.65 -15.62
N SER A 357 -4.43 -6.38 -15.38
CA SER A 357 -5.18 -5.96 -14.21
C SER A 357 -6.57 -6.63 -14.13
N GLN A 358 -7.29 -6.71 -15.25
CA GLN A 358 -8.60 -7.35 -15.30
C GLN A 358 -8.50 -8.87 -15.11
N LYS A 359 -7.52 -9.55 -15.72
CA LYS A 359 -7.28 -10.99 -15.50
C LYS A 359 -7.02 -11.29 -14.03
N LEU A 360 -6.19 -10.48 -13.37
CA LEU A 360 -5.91 -10.60 -11.94
C LEU A 360 -7.14 -10.35 -11.07
N ARG A 361 -7.94 -9.33 -11.40
CA ARG A 361 -9.20 -9.03 -10.70
C ARG A 361 -10.18 -10.19 -10.80
N SER A 362 -10.40 -10.72 -11.99
CA SER A 362 -11.34 -11.82 -12.22
C SER A 362 -10.91 -13.06 -11.44
N ARG A 363 -9.62 -13.44 -11.48
CA ARG A 363 -9.06 -14.54 -10.68
C ARG A 363 -9.25 -14.32 -9.18
N LYS A 364 -8.98 -13.10 -8.70
CA LYS A 364 -9.13 -12.76 -7.28
C LYS A 364 -10.59 -12.81 -6.84
N LEU A 365 -11.52 -12.26 -7.63
CA LEU A 365 -12.95 -12.30 -7.33
C LEU A 365 -13.51 -13.73 -7.31
N SER A 366 -13.10 -14.57 -8.27
CA SER A 366 -13.48 -16.00 -8.26
C SER A 366 -13.09 -16.70 -6.96
N ASN A 367 -11.93 -16.37 -6.38
CA ASN A 367 -11.49 -16.92 -5.11
C ASN A 367 -12.22 -16.31 -3.91
N LEU A 368 -12.51 -15.00 -3.93
CA LEU A 368 -13.21 -14.30 -2.86
C LEU A 368 -14.70 -14.68 -2.76
N GLU A 369 -15.35 -14.89 -3.88
CA GLU A 369 -16.79 -15.15 -3.96
C GLU A 369 -17.15 -16.65 -3.89
N ARG A 370 -16.15 -17.53 -3.81
CA ARG A 370 -16.33 -19.00 -3.82
C ARG A 370 -17.33 -19.49 -2.78
N HIS A 371 -17.34 -18.89 -1.60
CA HIS A 371 -18.21 -19.24 -0.48
C HIS A 371 -19.37 -18.25 -0.29
N GLN A 372 -19.71 -17.48 -1.33
CA GLN A 372 -20.83 -16.54 -1.35
C GLN A 372 -20.87 -15.64 -0.11
N PRO A 373 -19.81 -14.85 0.16
CA PRO A 373 -19.79 -13.94 1.30
C PRO A 373 -20.83 -12.83 1.12
N GLU A 374 -21.34 -12.33 2.23
CA GLU A 374 -22.24 -11.17 2.21
C GLU A 374 -21.48 -9.87 1.90
N VAL A 375 -20.22 -9.79 2.32
CA VAL A 375 -19.36 -8.62 2.14
C VAL A 375 -17.91 -9.06 1.93
N ILE A 376 -17.21 -8.37 1.04
CA ILE A 376 -15.76 -8.45 0.85
C ILE A 376 -15.13 -7.26 1.57
N LEU A 377 -14.26 -7.52 2.53
CA LEU A 377 -13.51 -6.50 3.26
C LEU A 377 -12.08 -6.39 2.76
N SER A 378 -11.50 -5.18 2.79
CA SER A 378 -10.07 -4.97 2.52
C SER A 378 -9.53 -3.76 3.28
N ALA A 379 -8.21 -3.55 3.27
CA ALA A 379 -7.50 -2.47 3.95
C ALA A 379 -6.83 -1.47 2.98
N ASN A 380 -7.27 -1.42 1.72
CA ASN A 380 -6.65 -0.54 0.71
C ASN A 380 -7.69 0.00 -0.27
N VAL A 381 -7.78 1.32 -0.38
CA VAL A 381 -8.74 2.02 -1.26
C VAL A 381 -8.65 1.57 -2.72
N GLY A 382 -7.43 1.35 -3.23
CA GLY A 382 -7.22 0.88 -4.60
C GLY A 382 -7.78 -0.52 -4.82
N CYS A 383 -7.57 -1.44 -3.88
CA CYS A 383 -8.13 -2.80 -3.93
C CYS A 383 -9.67 -2.77 -3.87
N ILE A 384 -10.24 -1.98 -2.95
CA ILE A 384 -11.68 -1.84 -2.76
C ILE A 384 -12.33 -1.33 -4.06
N GLY A 385 -11.82 -0.22 -4.61
CA GLY A 385 -12.36 0.33 -5.85
C GLY A 385 -12.23 -0.62 -7.04
N HIS A 386 -11.09 -1.31 -7.15
CA HIS A 386 -10.82 -2.23 -8.26
C HIS A 386 -11.68 -3.49 -8.20
N LEU A 387 -11.75 -4.14 -7.03
CA LEU A 387 -12.59 -5.33 -6.83
C LEU A 387 -14.07 -4.97 -6.96
N GLY A 388 -14.53 -3.90 -6.32
CA GLY A 388 -15.92 -3.45 -6.39
C GLY A 388 -16.41 -3.09 -7.79
N GLY A 389 -15.49 -2.75 -8.71
CA GLY A 389 -15.80 -2.55 -10.13
C GLY A 389 -16.04 -3.85 -10.92
N GLY A 390 -15.85 -5.02 -10.31
CA GLY A 390 -15.97 -6.33 -10.97
C GLY A 390 -16.98 -7.28 -10.33
N THR A 391 -17.67 -6.88 -9.27
CA THR A 391 -18.63 -7.71 -8.53
C THR A 391 -19.88 -6.95 -8.12
N GLN A 392 -20.94 -7.66 -7.79
CA GLN A 392 -22.14 -7.14 -7.12
C GLN A 392 -22.07 -7.27 -5.59
N THR A 393 -21.22 -8.16 -5.07
CA THR A 393 -20.98 -8.29 -3.63
C THR A 393 -20.39 -6.96 -3.10
N PRO A 394 -20.92 -6.39 -2.02
CA PRO A 394 -20.37 -5.16 -1.43
C PRO A 394 -18.91 -5.31 -1.09
N VAL A 395 -18.07 -4.36 -1.53
CA VAL A 395 -16.64 -4.30 -1.19
C VAL A 395 -16.40 -3.02 -0.40
N MET A 396 -15.94 -3.15 0.84
CA MET A 396 -15.76 -2.01 1.74
C MET A 396 -14.47 -2.10 2.55
N HIS A 397 -14.13 -1.01 3.23
CA HIS A 397 -12.99 -1.01 4.13
C HIS A 397 -13.37 -1.72 5.44
N TRP A 398 -12.48 -2.56 5.97
CA TRP A 398 -12.73 -3.32 7.19
C TRP A 398 -13.08 -2.44 8.40
N ILE A 399 -12.58 -1.21 8.46
CA ILE A 399 -12.89 -0.26 9.55
C ILE A 399 -14.35 0.20 9.53
N GLU A 400 -14.98 0.28 8.34
CA GLU A 400 -16.39 0.65 8.22
C GLU A 400 -17.29 -0.43 8.83
N TRP A 401 -16.91 -1.70 8.64
CA TRP A 401 -17.57 -2.84 9.28
C TRP A 401 -17.31 -2.87 10.79
N MET A 402 -16.07 -2.67 11.21
CA MET A 402 -15.71 -2.61 12.64
C MET A 402 -16.44 -1.48 13.36
N GLU A 403 -16.58 -0.31 12.76
CA GLU A 403 -17.35 0.78 13.35
C GLU A 403 -18.78 0.37 13.63
N GLN A 404 -19.48 -0.27 12.68
CA GLN A 404 -20.84 -0.73 12.88
C GLN A 404 -20.95 -1.70 14.07
N ARG A 405 -19.96 -2.60 14.23
CA ARG A 405 -19.90 -3.53 15.34
C ARG A 405 -19.64 -2.85 16.68
N LEU A 406 -18.72 -1.89 16.72
CA LEU A 406 -18.46 -1.07 17.90
C LEU A 406 -19.67 -0.23 18.32
N LEU A 407 -20.45 0.25 17.36
CA LEU A 407 -21.68 0.99 17.60
C LEU A 407 -22.77 0.10 18.22
N ALA A 408 -22.94 -1.10 17.68
CA ALA A 408 -23.99 -2.01 18.09
C ALA A 408 -23.65 -2.76 19.40
N GLY A 409 -22.39 -3.16 19.59
CA GLY A 409 -21.96 -4.06 20.67
C GLY A 409 -21.36 -3.37 21.90
N GLY A 410 -20.91 -2.11 21.77
CA GLY A 410 -20.06 -1.49 22.81
C GLY A 410 -18.71 -2.21 22.95
N VAL A 411 -17.86 -1.78 23.87
CA VAL A 411 -16.52 -2.37 24.14
C VAL A 411 -16.40 -2.77 25.59
N THR A 412 -15.91 -3.97 25.88
CA THR A 412 -15.60 -4.40 27.26
C THR A 412 -14.37 -3.67 27.80
N ASP A 413 -14.30 -3.44 29.11
CA ASP A 413 -13.14 -2.78 29.74
C ASP A 413 -11.99 -3.76 30.04
N GLU A 414 -12.26 -5.06 30.02
CA GLU A 414 -11.24 -6.09 30.26
C GLU A 414 -10.25 -6.16 29.08
N ARG A 415 -8.97 -5.91 29.38
CA ARG A 415 -7.85 -6.17 28.48
C ARG A 415 -7.32 -7.58 28.78
N ILE A 416 -7.41 -8.49 27.82
CA ILE A 416 -6.62 -9.72 27.83
C ILE A 416 -5.34 -9.40 27.02
N GLU A 417 -4.16 -9.65 27.57
CA GLU A 417 -2.89 -9.41 26.87
C GLU A 417 -2.82 -10.24 25.59
N MET A 418 -2.66 -9.56 24.46
CA MET A 418 -2.32 -10.22 23.19
C MET A 418 -0.82 -10.57 23.23
N PRO A 419 -0.41 -11.68 22.60
CA PRO A 419 1.01 -11.96 22.44
C PRO A 419 1.69 -10.79 21.74
N GLU A 420 2.84 -10.40 22.26
CA GLU A 420 3.63 -9.27 21.78
C GLU A 420 3.89 -9.43 20.27
N MET A 421 3.32 -8.55 19.47
CA MET A 421 3.64 -8.51 18.05
C MET A 421 5.09 -8.04 17.95
N ALA A 422 5.94 -8.86 17.33
CA ALA A 422 7.32 -8.47 17.07
C ALA A 422 7.34 -7.09 16.40
N PRO A 423 8.10 -6.12 16.93
CA PRO A 423 8.19 -4.81 16.32
C PRO A 423 8.65 -4.96 14.88
N TYR A 424 8.08 -4.16 13.98
CA TYR A 424 8.59 -4.03 12.61
C TYR A 424 10.01 -3.47 12.71
N THR A 425 10.99 -4.37 12.77
CA THR A 425 12.40 -3.98 12.82
C THR A 425 12.88 -3.66 11.42
N HIS A 426 13.19 -2.40 11.19
CA HIS A 426 14.04 -1.98 10.08
C HIS A 426 15.49 -2.45 10.36
N GLU A 427 15.75 -3.74 10.34
CA GLU A 427 17.10 -4.29 10.57
C GLU A 427 18.14 -3.94 9.50
N GLU A 428 17.87 -2.98 8.63
CA GLU A 428 18.75 -2.68 7.50
C GLU A 428 19.44 -1.32 7.53
N GLY A 429 19.16 -0.48 8.54
CA GLY A 429 19.88 0.79 8.74
C GLY A 429 21.04 0.73 9.74
N ALA A 430 21.09 -0.29 10.60
CA ALA A 430 22.02 -0.32 11.72
C ALA A 430 23.26 -1.24 11.51
N SER A 431 23.19 -2.22 10.59
CA SER A 431 24.30 -3.18 10.38
C SER A 431 25.51 -2.61 9.60
N ALA A 432 25.38 -1.44 8.99
CA ALA A 432 26.47 -0.84 8.18
C ALA A 432 27.54 -0.08 9.01
N ARG A 433 27.41 -0.01 10.34
CA ARG A 433 28.39 0.74 11.18
C ARG A 433 29.33 -0.13 12.02
N ASN A 434 29.21 -1.47 12.02
CA ASN A 434 30.01 -2.31 12.92
C ASN A 434 30.93 -3.35 12.25
N THR A 435 31.25 -3.24 10.97
CA THR A 435 32.22 -4.14 10.30
C THR A 435 33.25 -3.36 9.47
N LEU A 436 33.79 -2.29 10.05
CA LEU A 436 35.08 -1.71 9.66
C LEU A 436 35.91 -1.52 10.94
N LYS A 437 36.51 -2.61 11.37
CA LYS A 437 37.77 -2.67 12.11
C LYS A 437 38.59 -3.82 11.58
#